data_17790b989afa74d910b20279b82155bc
#
_entry.id   17790b989afa74d910b20279b82155bc
#
_cell.length_a   1.000
_cell.length_b   1.000
_cell.length_c   1.000
_cell.angle_alpha   90.00
_cell.angle_beta   90.00
_cell.angle_gamma   90.00
#
_symmetry.space_group_name_H-M   'P 1'
#
loop_
_entity.id
_entity.type
_entity.pdbx_description
1 polymer ?
#
loop_
_entity_poly.entity_id
_entity_poly.type
_entity_poly.pdbx_seq_one_letter_code
_entity_poly.pdbx_strand_id
1 'polypeptide(L)'
;MKKNVLIKGILVLIVIALFAIGFTGCGTIIPICTTATVNITTPNDSYQYWIYIDGNYWGTTDWSGNITLYGVPTGYHTFYALSTDWAWDGTAYATILCVVNNVAIWTTW
;
A
#
# COMPACT_ATOMS: atom_id res chain seq x y z
N MET A 1 5.10 21.45 -15.05
CA MET A 1 4.57 20.34 -14.27
C MET A 1 5.58 19.20 -14.11
N LYS A 2 6.24 18.74 -15.15
CA LYS A 2 7.24 17.66 -15.06
C LYS A 2 8.43 17.99 -14.16
N LYS A 3 8.88 19.25 -14.13
CA LYS A 3 9.99 19.68 -13.27
C LYS A 3 9.67 19.59 -11.78
N ASN A 4 8.43 19.90 -11.40
CA ASN A 4 8.02 19.84 -9.99
C ASN A 4 7.92 18.40 -9.47
N VAL A 5 7.50 17.45 -10.33
CA VAL A 5 7.45 16.04 -9.99
C VAL A 5 8.84 15.46 -9.77
N LEU A 6 9.81 15.82 -10.61
CA LEU A 6 11.20 15.38 -10.47
C LEU A 6 11.84 15.94 -9.19
N ILE A 7 11.63 17.22 -8.88
CA ILE A 7 12.17 17.84 -7.67
C ILE A 7 11.59 17.18 -6.42
N LYS A 8 10.27 16.91 -6.41
CA LYS A 8 9.63 16.21 -5.30
C LYS A 8 10.16 14.78 -5.13
N GLY A 9 10.40 14.08 -6.22
CA GLY A 9 10.98 12.74 -6.18
C GLY A 9 12.39 12.72 -5.62
N ILE A 10 13.23 13.66 -6.01
CA ILE A 10 14.60 13.81 -5.51
C ILE A 10 14.60 14.14 -4.02
N LEU A 11 13.74 15.06 -3.58
CA LEU A 11 13.61 15.42 -2.17
C LEU A 11 13.18 14.23 -1.31
N VAL A 12 12.23 13.45 -1.77
CA VAL A 12 11.78 12.25 -1.05
C VAL A 12 12.91 11.22 -0.94
N LEU A 13 13.68 11.01 -2.00
CA LEU A 13 14.84 10.12 -1.97
C LEU A 13 15.91 10.58 -0.99
N ILE A 14 16.20 11.87 -0.92
CA ILE A 14 17.16 12.44 0.02
C ILE A 14 16.70 12.25 1.46
N VAL A 15 15.43 12.48 1.75
CA VAL A 15 14.86 12.28 3.08
C VAL A 15 14.95 10.81 3.51
N ILE A 16 14.65 9.88 2.62
CA ILE A 16 14.76 8.45 2.89
C ILE A 16 16.20 8.05 3.16
N ALA A 17 17.15 8.56 2.38
CA ALA A 17 18.57 8.28 2.56
C ALA A 17 19.08 8.81 3.91
N LEU A 18 18.71 10.02 4.30
CA LEU A 18 19.05 10.59 5.59
C LEU A 18 18.46 9.79 6.76
N PHE A 19 17.22 9.33 6.61
CA PHE A 19 16.57 8.51 7.62
C PHE A 19 17.28 7.16 7.78
N ALA A 20 17.68 6.52 6.70
CA ALA A 20 18.40 5.25 6.72
C ALA A 20 19.77 5.40 7.41
N ILE A 21 20.50 6.49 7.17
CA ILE A 21 21.78 6.78 7.82
C ILE A 21 21.58 7.01 9.32
N GLY A 22 20.52 7.71 9.72
CA GLY A 22 20.20 7.91 11.13
C GLY A 22 19.94 6.60 11.87
N PHE A 23 19.28 5.65 11.24
CA PHE A 23 19.01 4.33 11.84
C PHE A 23 20.28 3.49 12.00
N THR A 24 21.16 3.49 11.02
CA THR A 24 22.42 2.73 11.10
C THR A 24 23.37 3.28 12.15
N GLY A 25 23.32 4.58 12.46
CA GLY A 25 24.14 5.19 13.48
C GLY A 25 23.73 4.86 14.92
N CYS A 26 22.52 4.41 15.15
CA CYS A 26 22.01 4.14 16.49
C CYS A 26 22.35 2.76 17.04
N GLY A 27 22.89 1.85 16.24
CA GLY A 27 23.26 0.50 16.69
C GLY A 27 22.09 -0.31 17.25
N THR A 28 20.87 0.11 17.06
CA THR A 28 19.68 -0.53 17.58
C THR A 28 19.34 -1.73 16.68
N ILE A 29 19.13 -2.86 17.31
CA ILE A 29 18.57 -4.03 16.61
C ILE A 29 17.13 -3.70 16.27
N ILE A 30 16.89 -3.30 15.02
CA ILE A 30 15.54 -3.17 14.52
C ILE A 30 15.05 -4.58 14.23
N PRO A 31 13.94 -5.03 14.87
CA PRO A 31 13.38 -6.33 14.52
C PRO A 31 13.05 -6.32 13.03
N ILE A 32 13.72 -7.21 12.29
CA ILE A 32 13.46 -7.36 10.86
C ILE A 32 12.14 -8.10 10.73
N CYS A 33 11.07 -7.39 10.44
CA CYS A 33 9.83 -8.01 10.05
C CYS A 33 9.81 -8.20 8.53
N THR A 34 9.41 -9.36 8.09
CA THR A 34 9.28 -9.68 6.66
C THR A 34 7.86 -9.53 6.17
N THR A 35 6.91 -9.50 7.08
CA THR A 35 5.48 -9.36 6.76
C THR A 35 4.80 -8.40 7.74
N ALA A 36 3.68 -7.86 7.31
CA ALA A 36 2.89 -6.92 8.11
C ALA A 36 1.41 -7.09 7.84
N THR A 37 0.58 -6.47 8.68
CA THR A 37 -0.87 -6.41 8.49
C THR A 37 -1.21 -5.17 7.67
N VAL A 38 -2.11 -5.32 6.69
CA VAL A 38 -2.57 -4.23 5.83
C VAL A 38 -4.09 -4.15 5.87
N ASN A 39 -4.61 -3.00 6.25
CA ASN A 39 -6.04 -2.69 6.17
C ASN A 39 -6.30 -1.99 4.83
N ILE A 40 -7.10 -2.62 3.99
CA ILE A 40 -7.48 -2.07 2.69
C ILE A 40 -8.86 -1.44 2.82
N THR A 41 -9.01 -0.22 2.33
CA THR A 41 -10.28 0.49 2.24
C THR A 41 -10.56 0.83 0.79
N THR A 42 -11.70 0.37 0.28
CA THR A 42 -12.25 0.76 -1.01
C THR A 42 -13.50 1.60 -0.79
N PRO A 43 -14.09 2.23 -1.83
CA PRO A 43 -15.31 3.02 -1.63
C PRO A 43 -16.46 2.19 -1.05
N ASN A 44 -17.20 2.79 -0.11
CA ASN A 44 -18.40 2.19 0.47
C ASN A 44 -19.59 2.48 -0.45
N ASP A 45 -19.65 1.76 -1.55
CA ASP A 45 -20.65 1.94 -2.60
C ASP A 45 -21.54 0.72 -2.82
N SER A 46 -21.61 -0.17 -1.82
CA SER A 46 -22.36 -1.42 -1.84
C SER A 46 -21.81 -2.46 -2.82
N TYR A 47 -20.57 -2.33 -3.20
CA TYR A 47 -19.85 -3.33 -4.00
C TYR A 47 -18.81 -4.05 -3.16
N GLN A 48 -18.57 -5.30 -3.45
CA GLN A 48 -17.39 -6.01 -2.99
C GLN A 48 -16.30 -5.88 -4.05
N TYR A 49 -15.04 -5.87 -3.61
CA TYR A 49 -13.88 -5.74 -4.50
C TYR A 49 -12.94 -6.91 -4.29
N TRP A 50 -12.46 -7.48 -5.37
CA TRP A 50 -11.33 -8.39 -5.34
C TRP A 50 -10.06 -7.58 -5.20
N ILE A 51 -9.21 -7.96 -4.25
CA ILE A 51 -7.97 -7.26 -3.97
C ILE A 51 -6.79 -8.08 -4.48
N TYR A 52 -5.95 -7.43 -5.26
CA TYR A 52 -4.72 -8.01 -5.81
C TYR A 52 -3.54 -7.19 -5.32
N ILE A 53 -2.47 -7.88 -4.93
CA ILE A 53 -1.18 -7.27 -4.61
C ILE A 53 -0.17 -7.78 -5.62
N ASP A 54 0.45 -6.87 -6.36
CA ASP A 54 1.42 -7.20 -7.41
C ASP A 54 0.88 -8.24 -8.42
N GLY A 55 -0.42 -8.14 -8.73
CA GLY A 55 -1.09 -9.04 -9.67
C GLY A 55 -1.58 -10.36 -9.08
N ASN A 56 -1.36 -10.63 -7.80
CA ASN A 56 -1.80 -11.85 -7.12
C ASN A 56 -3.05 -11.57 -6.29
N TYR A 57 -4.04 -12.44 -6.39
CA TYR A 57 -5.28 -12.34 -5.62
C TYR A 57 -5.02 -12.60 -4.13
N TRP A 58 -5.53 -11.72 -3.26
CA TRP A 58 -5.38 -11.82 -1.81
C TRP A 58 -6.68 -11.98 -1.06
N GLY A 59 -7.79 -11.51 -1.59
CA GLY A 59 -9.07 -11.62 -0.93
C GLY A 59 -10.13 -10.69 -1.51
N THR A 60 -11.32 -10.74 -0.91
CA THR A 60 -12.47 -9.94 -1.32
C THR A 60 -12.90 -9.08 -0.14
N THR A 61 -13.16 -7.79 -0.38
CA THR A 61 -13.65 -6.87 0.65
C THR A 61 -15.06 -7.28 1.11
N ASP A 62 -15.46 -6.77 2.28
CA ASP A 62 -16.86 -6.81 2.69
C ASP A 62 -17.69 -5.81 1.87
N TRP A 63 -18.99 -5.75 2.14
CA TRP A 63 -19.88 -4.82 1.44
C TRP A 63 -19.64 -3.36 1.77
N SER A 64 -18.93 -3.08 2.85
CA SER A 64 -18.48 -1.72 3.21
C SER A 64 -17.17 -1.34 2.51
N GLY A 65 -16.57 -2.25 1.74
CA GLY A 65 -15.34 -2.00 1.02
C GLY A 65 -14.06 -2.20 1.82
N ASN A 66 -14.11 -2.92 2.93
CA ASN A 66 -12.96 -3.10 3.83
C ASN A 66 -12.49 -4.56 3.85
N ILE A 67 -11.17 -4.73 3.95
CA ILE A 67 -10.56 -6.04 4.19
C ILE A 67 -9.25 -5.83 4.97
N THR A 68 -8.96 -6.73 5.89
CA THR A 68 -7.66 -6.78 6.57
C THR A 68 -6.88 -7.97 6.04
N LEU A 69 -5.67 -7.70 5.55
CA LEU A 69 -4.77 -8.73 5.01
C LEU A 69 -3.61 -8.95 5.98
N TYR A 70 -3.33 -10.22 6.28
CA TYR A 70 -2.25 -10.62 7.16
C TYR A 70 -1.12 -11.24 6.35
N GLY A 71 0.10 -11.07 6.84
CA GLY A 71 1.25 -11.70 6.20
C GLY A 71 1.64 -11.08 4.86
N VAL A 72 1.31 -9.82 4.64
CA VAL A 72 1.72 -9.10 3.42
C VAL A 72 3.21 -8.80 3.52
N PRO A 73 4.04 -9.15 2.51
CA PRO A 73 5.46 -8.84 2.55
C PRO A 73 5.71 -7.35 2.72
N THR A 74 6.72 -6.99 3.51
CA THR A 74 7.14 -5.59 3.63
C THR A 74 7.80 -5.15 2.34
N GLY A 75 7.77 -3.83 2.08
CA GLY A 75 8.33 -3.23 0.88
C GLY A 75 7.26 -2.56 0.02
N TYR A 76 7.67 -2.13 -1.15
CA TYR A 76 6.80 -1.43 -2.08
C TYR A 76 5.92 -2.41 -2.86
N HIS A 77 4.63 -2.13 -2.88
CA HIS A 77 3.64 -2.97 -3.57
C HIS A 77 2.64 -2.14 -4.35
N THR A 78 2.10 -2.76 -5.38
CA THR A 78 0.96 -2.25 -6.15
C THR A 78 -0.30 -2.97 -5.68
N PHE A 79 -1.30 -2.20 -5.26
CA PHE A 79 -2.59 -2.70 -4.81
C PHE A 79 -3.63 -2.39 -5.87
N TYR A 80 -4.37 -3.40 -6.29
CA TYR A 80 -5.41 -3.27 -7.30
C TYR A 80 -6.73 -3.81 -6.75
N ALA A 81 -7.80 -3.06 -6.94
CA ALA A 81 -9.15 -3.46 -6.57
C ALA A 81 -10.03 -3.49 -7.81
N LEU A 82 -10.76 -4.57 -7.96
CA LEU A 82 -11.72 -4.75 -9.05
C LEU A 82 -13.06 -5.15 -8.45
N SER A 83 -14.12 -4.41 -8.78
CA SER A 83 -15.45 -4.75 -8.31
C SER A 83 -15.92 -6.09 -8.87
N THR A 84 -16.73 -6.82 -8.09
CA THR A 84 -17.17 -8.15 -8.47
C THR A 84 -18.10 -8.16 -9.69
N ASP A 85 -18.63 -7.00 -10.08
CA ASP A 85 -19.40 -6.83 -11.32
C ASP A 85 -18.56 -6.33 -12.51
N TRP A 86 -17.24 -6.17 -12.31
CA TRP A 86 -16.27 -5.71 -13.32
C TRP A 86 -16.44 -4.24 -13.75
N ALA A 87 -17.31 -3.47 -13.10
CA ALA A 87 -17.63 -2.10 -13.52
C ALA A 87 -16.64 -1.06 -13.00
N TRP A 88 -15.99 -1.33 -11.86
CA TRP A 88 -15.15 -0.37 -11.17
C TRP A 88 -13.80 -0.97 -10.83
N ASP A 89 -12.74 -0.21 -11.04
CA ASP A 89 -11.42 -0.61 -10.63
C ASP A 89 -10.58 0.57 -10.14
N GLY A 90 -9.51 0.27 -9.46
CA GLY A 90 -8.57 1.28 -9.00
C GLY A 90 -7.26 0.67 -8.57
N THR A 91 -6.22 1.49 -8.60
CA THR A 91 -4.87 1.08 -8.22
C THR A 91 -4.31 2.05 -7.20
N ALA A 92 -3.62 1.53 -6.20
CA ALA A 92 -2.87 2.30 -5.23
C ALA A 92 -1.46 1.73 -5.09
N TYR A 93 -0.52 2.58 -4.76
CA TYR A 93 0.87 2.20 -4.54
C TYR A 93 1.24 2.54 -3.10
N ALA A 94 1.84 1.61 -2.41
CA ALA A 94 2.22 1.84 -1.02
C ALA A 94 3.45 1.03 -0.63
N THR A 95 4.22 1.57 0.29
CA THR A 95 5.31 0.85 0.95
C THR A 95 4.78 0.29 2.26
N ILE A 96 4.85 -1.02 2.41
CA ILE A 96 4.37 -1.70 3.61
C ILE A 96 5.49 -1.79 4.63
N LEU A 97 5.22 -1.28 5.82
CA LEU A 97 6.16 -1.18 6.92
C LEU A 97 5.84 -2.22 8.01
N CYS A 98 6.73 -2.38 8.95
CA CYS A 98 6.59 -3.33 10.09
C CYS A 98 5.56 -2.89 11.14
N VAL A 99 4.52 -2.21 10.72
CA VAL A 99 3.42 -1.72 11.57
C VAL A 99 2.11 -2.05 10.86
N VAL A 100 0.99 -1.75 11.49
CA VAL A 100 -0.30 -1.84 10.81
C VAL A 100 -0.36 -0.75 9.75
N ASN A 101 -0.62 -1.14 8.50
CA ASN A 101 -0.68 -0.23 7.36
C ASN A 101 -2.12 -0.04 6.93
N ASN A 102 -2.44 1.18 6.48
CA ASN A 102 -3.75 1.49 5.92
C ASN A 102 -3.57 1.93 4.48
N VAL A 103 -4.23 1.25 3.57
CA VAL A 103 -4.18 1.54 2.13
C VAL A 103 -5.59 1.82 1.63
N ALA A 104 -5.79 3.00 1.07
CA ALA A 104 -7.04 3.38 0.44
C ALA A 104 -6.91 3.25 -1.08
N ILE A 105 -7.83 2.54 -1.69
CA ILE A 105 -7.88 2.36 -3.14
C ILE A 105 -9.14 3.04 -3.65
N TRP A 106 -8.97 4.10 -4.41
CA TRP A 106 -10.07 4.79 -5.06
C TRP A 106 -10.35 4.14 -6.41
N THR A 107 -11.59 3.80 -6.64
CA THR A 107 -12.01 3.12 -7.86
C THR A 107 -12.76 4.07 -8.77
N THR A 108 -12.61 3.86 -10.08
CA THR A 108 -13.30 4.61 -11.13
C THR A 108 -13.83 3.64 -12.19
N TRP A 109 -14.66 4.19 -13.08
CA TRP A 109 -15.16 3.42 -14.23
C TRP A 109 -14.00 3.00 -15.13
#